data_803b5c7ef4ff072f174933feb71f6420
#
_entry.id   803b5c7ef4ff072f174933feb71f6420
#
_cell.length_a   1.000
_cell.length_b   1.000
_cell.length_c   1.000
_cell.angle_alpha   90.00
_cell.angle_beta   90.00
_cell.angle_gamma   90.00
#
_symmetry.space_group_name_H-M   'P 1'
#
loop_
_entity.id
_entity.type
_entity.pdbx_description
1 polymer ?
#
loop_
_entity_poly.entity_id
_entity_poly.type
_entity_poly.pdbx_seq_one_letter_code
_entity_poly.pdbx_strand_id
1 'polypeptide(L)'
;TITVKPDSGYELDTLTVKDASGNKLKLTDKGNGKYTFTMPASKVEIKATFVKEVETSPFSDVSTSAYYYEAVKWAQEKGITGGIGNGLFGPNQPCTRAQIVTFLWRAAGSPEPKSMSSFSDVPADSYYAKAVAWAVENGITTGTGDGKFSPEATCTRAQSVTFLCRAVGKPFEGEVVFSDVPADSYYANAVAWAVKNKVTNGVAEGLFGPDNSCTRAQIVTFLYRTYQG
;
A
#
# COMPACT_ATOMS: atom_id res chain seq x y z
N THR A 1 -10.81 -28.19 -27.15
CA THR A 1 -10.46 -27.33 -25.97
C THR A 1 -10.91 -25.92 -26.24
N ILE A 2 -11.51 -25.30 -25.23
CA ILE A 2 -11.85 -23.87 -25.19
C ILE A 2 -10.92 -23.22 -24.19
N THR A 3 -10.39 -22.04 -24.47
CA THR A 3 -9.71 -21.21 -23.51
C THR A 3 -10.53 -19.94 -23.30
N VAL A 4 -10.93 -19.68 -22.06
CA VAL A 4 -11.65 -18.47 -21.64
C VAL A 4 -10.67 -17.60 -20.91
N LYS A 5 -10.57 -16.35 -21.34
CA LYS A 5 -9.74 -15.32 -20.69
C LYS A 5 -10.60 -14.07 -20.46
N PRO A 6 -11.16 -13.90 -19.27
CA PRO A 6 -11.88 -12.67 -18.93
C PRO A 6 -10.97 -11.44 -19.04
N ASP A 7 -11.56 -10.30 -19.33
CA ASP A 7 -10.86 -9.02 -19.20
C ASP A 7 -10.59 -8.71 -17.71
N SER A 8 -9.64 -7.81 -17.46
CA SER A 8 -9.28 -7.38 -16.08
C SER A 8 -10.52 -6.86 -15.34
N GLY A 9 -10.75 -7.36 -14.11
CA GLY A 9 -11.91 -7.03 -13.28
C GLY A 9 -13.21 -7.74 -13.65
N TYR A 10 -13.13 -8.79 -14.50
CA TYR A 10 -14.26 -9.65 -14.81
C TYR A 10 -13.92 -11.11 -14.57
N GLU A 11 -14.92 -11.90 -14.16
CA GLU A 11 -14.83 -13.34 -14.02
C GLU A 11 -15.84 -14.04 -14.93
N LEU A 12 -15.58 -15.31 -15.25
CA LEU A 12 -16.51 -16.10 -16.04
C LEU A 12 -17.76 -16.43 -15.20
N ASP A 13 -18.92 -15.95 -15.64
CA ASP A 13 -20.21 -16.30 -15.06
C ASP A 13 -20.72 -17.63 -15.59
N THR A 14 -20.89 -17.72 -16.92
CA THR A 14 -21.35 -18.98 -17.55
C THR A 14 -20.55 -19.29 -18.80
N LEU A 15 -20.30 -20.59 -19.03
CA LEU A 15 -19.80 -21.13 -20.30
C LEU A 15 -20.74 -22.25 -20.74
N THR A 16 -21.31 -22.10 -21.92
CA THR A 16 -22.21 -23.09 -22.51
C THR A 16 -21.74 -23.45 -23.91
N VAL A 17 -21.75 -24.77 -24.19
CA VAL A 17 -21.52 -25.30 -25.54
C VAL A 17 -22.74 -26.12 -25.91
N LYS A 18 -23.30 -25.85 -27.09
CA LYS A 18 -24.47 -26.55 -27.63
C LYS A 18 -24.15 -27.15 -28.97
N ASP A 19 -24.75 -28.31 -29.28
CA ASP A 19 -24.75 -28.90 -30.62
C ASP A 19 -25.71 -28.19 -31.58
N ALA A 20 -25.75 -28.60 -32.84
CA ALA A 20 -26.63 -28.02 -33.84
C ALA A 20 -28.12 -28.19 -33.55
N SER A 21 -28.50 -29.14 -32.67
CA SER A 21 -29.86 -29.39 -32.20
C SER A 21 -30.20 -28.61 -30.93
N GLY A 22 -29.27 -27.80 -30.41
CA GLY A 22 -29.44 -27.01 -29.22
C GLY A 22 -29.18 -27.74 -27.89
N ASN A 23 -28.72 -28.99 -27.94
CA ASN A 23 -28.41 -29.74 -26.74
C ASN A 23 -27.11 -29.26 -26.10
N LYS A 24 -27.08 -29.10 -24.76
CA LYS A 24 -25.88 -28.73 -24.04
C LYS A 24 -24.88 -29.88 -23.99
N LEU A 25 -23.64 -29.60 -24.32
CA LEU A 25 -22.53 -30.55 -24.22
C LEU A 25 -21.87 -30.45 -22.84
N LYS A 26 -21.44 -31.61 -22.31
CA LYS A 26 -20.75 -31.68 -21.03
C LYS A 26 -19.35 -31.07 -21.15
N LEU A 27 -19.06 -30.07 -20.34
CA LEU A 27 -17.75 -29.46 -20.22
C LEU A 27 -16.96 -30.09 -19.05
N THR A 28 -15.67 -30.26 -19.26
CA THR A 28 -14.72 -30.64 -18.18
C THR A 28 -13.76 -29.46 -17.98
N ASP A 29 -13.76 -28.89 -16.79
CA ASP A 29 -12.81 -27.85 -16.39
C ASP A 29 -11.43 -28.48 -16.19
N LYS A 30 -10.40 -27.88 -16.77
CA LYS A 30 -8.99 -28.27 -16.69
C LYS A 30 -8.15 -27.25 -15.89
N GLY A 31 -8.80 -26.26 -15.30
CA GLY A 31 -8.14 -25.16 -14.63
C GLY A 31 -7.58 -24.11 -15.59
N ASN A 32 -7.18 -22.96 -15.02
CA ASN A 32 -6.60 -21.84 -15.77
C ASN A 32 -7.43 -21.38 -16.97
N GLY A 33 -8.77 -21.39 -16.84
CA GLY A 33 -9.70 -20.98 -17.90
C GLY A 33 -9.79 -21.96 -19.08
N LYS A 34 -9.27 -23.19 -18.95
CA LYS A 34 -9.31 -24.22 -20.01
C LYS A 34 -10.43 -25.22 -19.76
N TYR A 35 -11.26 -25.41 -20.77
CA TYR A 35 -12.39 -26.34 -20.76
C TYR A 35 -12.29 -27.29 -21.92
N THR A 36 -12.66 -28.56 -21.74
CA THR A 36 -12.71 -29.55 -22.78
C THR A 36 -14.11 -30.15 -22.91
N PHE A 37 -14.48 -30.56 -24.12
CA PHE A 37 -15.70 -31.31 -24.43
C PHE A 37 -15.44 -32.25 -25.58
N THR A 38 -16.30 -33.25 -25.74
CA THR A 38 -16.27 -34.14 -26.88
C THR A 38 -16.98 -33.48 -28.07
N MET A 39 -16.26 -33.29 -29.18
CA MET A 39 -16.81 -32.64 -30.36
C MET A 39 -17.82 -33.60 -31.06
N PRO A 40 -19.09 -33.17 -31.25
CA PRO A 40 -20.06 -33.93 -32.00
C PRO A 40 -19.75 -33.88 -33.52
N ALA A 41 -20.44 -34.73 -34.31
CA ALA A 41 -20.36 -34.71 -35.77
C ALA A 41 -21.13 -33.51 -36.41
N SER A 42 -21.40 -32.46 -35.62
CA SER A 42 -22.10 -31.26 -36.05
C SER A 42 -21.32 -30.03 -35.59
N LYS A 43 -21.64 -28.86 -36.16
CA LYS A 43 -21.15 -27.58 -35.59
C LYS A 43 -21.65 -27.35 -34.20
N VAL A 44 -20.88 -26.61 -33.40
CA VAL A 44 -21.24 -26.23 -32.05
C VAL A 44 -21.31 -24.72 -31.92
N GLU A 45 -22.17 -24.26 -31.01
CA GLU A 45 -22.23 -22.87 -30.58
C GLU A 45 -21.63 -22.76 -29.18
N ILE A 46 -20.71 -21.81 -29.00
CA ILE A 46 -20.07 -21.54 -27.72
C ILE A 46 -20.52 -20.16 -27.25
N LYS A 47 -21.06 -20.07 -26.03
CA LYS A 47 -21.46 -18.82 -25.40
C LYS A 47 -20.83 -18.72 -24.03
N ALA A 48 -20.13 -17.62 -23.80
CA ALA A 48 -19.62 -17.23 -22.47
C ALA A 48 -20.27 -15.92 -22.02
N THR A 49 -20.60 -15.83 -20.75
CA THR A 49 -21.00 -14.57 -20.10
C THR A 49 -20.03 -14.26 -18.98
N PHE A 50 -19.81 -12.99 -18.74
CA PHE A 50 -18.87 -12.50 -17.75
C PHE A 50 -19.60 -11.55 -16.81
N VAL A 51 -19.23 -11.61 -15.54
CA VAL A 51 -19.69 -10.67 -14.50
C VAL A 51 -18.52 -9.87 -13.99
N LYS A 52 -18.79 -8.66 -13.55
CA LYS A 52 -17.75 -7.86 -12.90
C LYS A 52 -17.34 -8.54 -11.61
N GLU A 53 -16.04 -8.73 -11.44
CA GLU A 53 -15.47 -9.28 -10.21
C GLU A 53 -15.86 -8.39 -9.02
N VAL A 54 -16.39 -9.00 -7.95
CA VAL A 54 -16.75 -8.27 -6.74
C VAL A 54 -15.48 -8.05 -5.93
N GLU A 55 -14.95 -6.84 -6.01
CA GLU A 55 -13.82 -6.46 -5.16
C GLU A 55 -14.24 -6.52 -3.68
N THR A 56 -13.52 -7.34 -2.91
CA THR A 56 -13.69 -7.43 -1.46
C THR A 56 -12.49 -6.79 -0.78
N SER A 57 -12.77 -5.98 0.24
CA SER A 57 -11.70 -5.38 1.04
C SER A 57 -11.01 -6.44 1.90
N PRO A 58 -9.67 -6.40 2.03
CA PRO A 58 -8.94 -7.27 2.94
C PRO A 58 -9.23 -6.98 4.42
N PHE A 59 -9.86 -5.85 4.72
CA PHE A 59 -10.20 -5.41 6.08
C PHE A 59 -11.65 -4.94 6.13
N SER A 60 -12.38 -5.33 7.17
CA SER A 60 -13.81 -5.03 7.30
C SER A 60 -14.14 -3.55 7.54
N ASP A 61 -13.17 -2.77 8.02
CA ASP A 61 -13.28 -1.32 8.25
C ASP A 61 -12.73 -0.46 7.09
N VAL A 62 -12.45 -1.08 5.94
CA VAL A 62 -11.97 -0.41 4.73
C VAL A 62 -12.98 -0.59 3.61
N SER A 63 -13.72 0.46 3.27
CA SER A 63 -14.64 0.45 2.14
C SER A 63 -13.87 0.40 0.81
N THR A 64 -14.38 -0.37 -0.16
CA THR A 64 -13.84 -0.41 -1.54
C THR A 64 -13.95 0.92 -2.27
N SER A 65 -14.83 1.83 -1.81
CA SER A 65 -14.95 3.20 -2.32
C SER A 65 -14.06 4.23 -1.63
N ALA A 66 -13.30 3.83 -0.59
CA ALA A 66 -12.43 4.76 0.13
C ALA A 66 -11.22 5.17 -0.74
N TYR A 67 -10.79 6.44 -0.65
CA TYR A 67 -9.65 6.95 -1.43
C TYR A 67 -8.34 6.20 -1.16
N TYR A 68 -8.26 5.53 -0.02
CA TYR A 68 -7.09 4.76 0.43
C TYR A 68 -7.24 3.25 0.17
N TYR A 69 -8.33 2.79 -0.44
CA TYR A 69 -8.61 1.36 -0.63
C TYR A 69 -7.47 0.64 -1.37
N GLU A 70 -7.09 1.15 -2.55
CA GLU A 70 -6.02 0.56 -3.35
C GLU A 70 -4.67 0.54 -2.63
N ALA A 71 -4.38 1.59 -1.86
CA ALA A 71 -3.16 1.67 -1.07
C ALA A 71 -3.14 0.64 0.07
N VAL A 72 -4.27 0.43 0.75
CA VAL A 72 -4.40 -0.57 1.82
C VAL A 72 -4.33 -1.98 1.25
N LYS A 73 -5.01 -2.25 0.15
CA LYS A 73 -4.96 -3.54 -0.56
C LYS A 73 -3.52 -3.87 -0.97
N TRP A 74 -2.84 -2.95 -1.63
CA TRP A 74 -1.42 -3.08 -2.00
C TRP A 74 -0.53 -3.35 -0.79
N ALA A 75 -0.69 -2.60 0.29
CA ALA A 75 0.13 -2.74 1.48
C ALA A 75 -0.09 -4.10 2.18
N GLN A 76 -1.30 -4.64 2.15
CA GLN A 76 -1.61 -5.97 2.65
C GLN A 76 -1.00 -7.05 1.74
N GLU A 77 -1.19 -6.98 0.42
CA GLU A 77 -0.63 -7.91 -0.56
C GLU A 77 0.91 -7.97 -0.53
N LYS A 78 1.57 -6.84 -0.27
CA LYS A 78 3.03 -6.73 -0.12
C LYS A 78 3.53 -7.09 1.28
N GLY A 79 2.66 -7.47 2.21
CA GLY A 79 3.04 -7.77 3.58
C GLY A 79 3.52 -6.57 4.39
N ILE A 80 3.27 -5.34 3.91
CA ILE A 80 3.64 -4.10 4.61
C ILE A 80 2.80 -3.93 5.88
N THR A 81 1.52 -4.29 5.82
CA THR A 81 0.62 -4.27 6.97
C THR A 81 -0.23 -5.54 7.06
N GLY A 82 -0.44 -6.03 8.27
CA GLY A 82 -1.44 -7.05 8.60
C GLY A 82 -2.65 -6.46 9.35
N GLY A 83 -2.79 -5.12 9.35
CA GLY A 83 -3.83 -4.44 10.11
C GLY A 83 -3.48 -4.25 11.59
N ILE A 84 -4.52 -4.12 12.41
CA ILE A 84 -4.42 -3.93 13.88
C ILE A 84 -5.03 -5.12 14.65
N GLY A 85 -5.34 -6.21 13.97
CA GLY A 85 -6.01 -7.38 14.52
C GLY A 85 -7.50 -7.41 14.18
N ASN A 86 -8.14 -8.56 14.43
CA ASN A 86 -9.58 -8.79 14.22
C ASN A 86 -10.11 -8.42 12.83
N GLY A 87 -9.28 -8.53 11.79
CA GLY A 87 -9.66 -8.17 10.42
C GLY A 87 -9.84 -6.67 10.20
N LEU A 88 -9.25 -5.82 11.05
CA LEU A 88 -9.32 -4.36 10.98
C LEU A 88 -7.99 -3.76 10.54
N PHE A 89 -8.05 -2.70 9.73
CA PHE A 89 -6.91 -1.89 9.35
C PHE A 89 -6.68 -0.69 10.28
N GLY A 90 -7.74 -0.11 10.82
CA GLY A 90 -7.71 1.10 11.63
C GLY A 90 -7.41 2.37 10.82
N PRO A 91 -8.14 2.68 9.72
CA PRO A 91 -7.76 3.73 8.77
C PRO A 91 -7.64 5.12 9.40
N ASN A 92 -8.50 5.41 10.37
CA ASN A 92 -8.56 6.72 11.03
C ASN A 92 -7.68 6.82 12.29
N GLN A 93 -7.04 5.72 12.69
CA GLN A 93 -6.15 5.77 13.85
C GLN A 93 -4.88 6.56 13.52
N PRO A 94 -4.36 7.37 14.47
CA PRO A 94 -3.06 8.00 14.32
C PRO A 94 -1.97 6.95 14.10
N CYS A 95 -1.05 7.22 13.17
CA CYS A 95 0.07 6.34 12.92
C CYS A 95 1.25 6.73 13.80
N THR A 96 1.80 5.76 14.55
CA THR A 96 2.96 6.02 15.40
C THR A 96 4.26 6.01 14.60
N ARG A 97 5.33 6.56 15.20
CA ARG A 97 6.68 6.56 14.60
C ARG A 97 7.20 5.13 14.40
N ALA A 98 6.92 4.22 15.33
CA ALA A 98 7.26 2.81 15.17
C ALA A 98 6.53 2.17 13.98
N GLN A 99 5.26 2.49 13.80
CA GLN A 99 4.47 1.95 12.69
C GLN A 99 4.98 2.44 11.33
N ILE A 100 5.24 3.74 11.17
CA ILE A 100 5.70 4.24 9.87
C ILE A 100 7.07 3.69 9.49
N VAL A 101 8.05 3.62 10.40
CA VAL A 101 9.35 3.03 10.05
C VAL A 101 9.25 1.53 9.77
N THR A 102 8.32 0.83 10.42
CA THR A 102 8.04 -0.59 10.13
C THR A 102 7.43 -0.76 8.73
N PHE A 103 6.51 0.11 8.33
CA PHE A 103 5.95 0.10 6.97
C PHE A 103 7.02 0.37 5.92
N LEU A 104 7.88 1.36 6.14
CA LEU A 104 8.99 1.69 5.24
C LEU A 104 9.99 0.52 5.11
N TRP A 105 10.38 -0.07 6.23
CA TRP A 105 11.28 -1.21 6.27
C TRP A 105 10.72 -2.41 5.51
N ARG A 106 9.43 -2.73 5.72
CA ARG A 106 8.75 -3.81 4.99
C ARG A 106 8.59 -3.49 3.50
N ALA A 107 8.29 -2.25 3.14
CA ALA A 107 8.23 -1.83 1.74
C ALA A 107 9.60 -1.95 1.05
N ALA A 108 10.69 -1.80 1.78
CA ALA A 108 12.06 -2.03 1.32
C ALA A 108 12.46 -3.53 1.27
N GLY A 109 11.54 -4.46 1.57
CA GLY A 109 11.82 -5.90 1.56
C GLY A 109 12.36 -6.45 2.88
N SER A 110 12.20 -5.72 3.98
CA SER A 110 12.63 -6.11 5.34
C SER A 110 14.12 -6.46 5.45
N PRO A 111 15.04 -5.62 4.95
CA PRO A 111 16.47 -5.93 4.99
C PRO A 111 16.98 -6.04 6.43
N GLU A 112 17.84 -7.02 6.70
CA GLU A 112 18.44 -7.21 8.02
C GLU A 112 19.40 -6.06 8.33
N PRO A 113 19.24 -5.32 9.45
CA PRO A 113 20.17 -4.26 9.82
C PRO A 113 21.49 -4.85 10.30
N LYS A 114 22.60 -4.14 10.08
CA LYS A 114 23.95 -4.56 10.50
C LYS A 114 24.10 -4.60 12.02
N SER A 115 23.40 -3.74 12.73
CA SER A 115 23.41 -3.66 14.19
C SER A 115 22.07 -3.16 14.71
N MET A 116 21.72 -3.50 15.93
CA MET A 116 20.53 -2.96 16.60
C MET A 116 20.76 -1.51 17.01
N SER A 117 19.68 -0.74 17.08
CA SER A 117 19.77 0.65 17.50
C SER A 117 20.09 0.77 19.01
N SER A 118 20.72 1.88 19.37
CA SER A 118 21.09 2.18 20.78
C SER A 118 20.05 3.03 21.52
N PHE A 119 18.85 3.21 20.95
CA PHE A 119 17.80 3.99 21.63
C PHE A 119 17.29 3.29 22.89
N SER A 120 17.26 4.01 24.00
CA SER A 120 16.87 3.48 25.31
C SER A 120 15.40 3.04 25.40
N ASP A 121 14.55 3.55 24.52
CA ASP A 121 13.12 3.28 24.45
C ASP A 121 12.72 2.33 23.30
N VAL A 122 13.70 1.61 22.75
CA VAL A 122 13.47 0.58 21.70
C VAL A 122 13.91 -0.79 22.24
N PRO A 123 12.99 -1.57 22.85
CA PRO A 123 13.31 -2.92 23.29
C PRO A 123 13.74 -3.80 22.12
N ALA A 124 14.78 -4.60 22.32
CA ALA A 124 15.36 -5.44 21.27
C ALA A 124 14.39 -6.50 20.71
N ASP A 125 13.40 -6.90 21.49
CA ASP A 125 12.35 -7.88 21.15
C ASP A 125 11.06 -7.22 20.60
N SER A 126 11.02 -5.89 20.49
CA SER A 126 9.87 -5.20 19.91
C SER A 126 9.74 -5.49 18.41
N TYR A 127 8.49 -5.52 17.90
CA TYR A 127 8.22 -5.78 16.47
C TYR A 127 8.86 -4.75 15.51
N TYR A 128 9.20 -3.59 16.05
CA TYR A 128 9.80 -2.48 15.30
C TYR A 128 11.33 -2.35 15.48
N ALA A 129 11.93 -3.16 16.33
CA ALA A 129 13.36 -2.99 16.68
C ALA A 129 14.28 -3.02 15.44
N LYS A 130 14.10 -4.01 14.56
CA LYS A 130 14.86 -4.11 13.30
C LYS A 130 14.55 -2.96 12.33
N ALA A 131 13.29 -2.55 12.25
CA ALA A 131 12.88 -1.44 11.40
C ALA A 131 13.50 -0.11 11.85
N VAL A 132 13.55 0.14 13.17
CA VAL A 132 14.21 1.32 13.73
C VAL A 132 15.71 1.27 13.47
N ALA A 133 16.37 0.14 13.70
CA ALA A 133 17.80 -0.03 13.42
C ALA A 133 18.12 0.23 11.94
N TRP A 134 17.34 -0.34 11.03
CA TRP A 134 17.46 -0.10 9.60
C TRP A 134 17.24 1.38 9.24
N ALA A 135 16.26 2.03 9.85
CA ALA A 135 15.98 3.44 9.59
C ALA A 135 17.11 4.37 10.04
N VAL A 136 17.78 4.04 11.16
CA VAL A 136 19.00 4.74 11.62
C VAL A 136 20.17 4.51 10.65
N GLU A 137 20.42 3.27 10.29
CA GLU A 137 21.52 2.87 9.38
C GLU A 137 21.41 3.58 8.01
N ASN A 138 20.19 3.77 7.52
CA ASN A 138 19.91 4.42 6.24
C ASN A 138 19.67 5.94 6.35
N GLY A 139 19.94 6.55 7.51
CA GLY A 139 19.81 8.00 7.70
C GLY A 139 18.37 8.51 7.63
N ILE A 140 17.38 7.63 7.77
CA ILE A 140 15.95 8.00 7.72
C ILE A 140 15.57 8.76 9.00
N THR A 141 16.11 8.32 10.14
CA THR A 141 15.88 8.96 11.44
C THR A 141 17.15 8.99 12.29
N THR A 142 17.25 10.01 13.14
CA THR A 142 18.26 10.12 14.20
C THR A 142 17.62 10.08 15.60
N GLY A 143 16.33 9.74 15.68
CA GLY A 143 15.55 9.77 16.92
C GLY A 143 14.88 11.11 17.16
N THR A 144 14.50 11.34 18.42
CA THR A 144 13.82 12.56 18.89
C THR A 144 14.66 13.38 19.86
N GLY A 145 15.88 12.96 20.13
CA GLY A 145 16.79 13.54 21.12
C GLY A 145 16.95 12.63 22.33
N ASP A 146 17.92 12.95 23.20
CA ASP A 146 18.18 12.28 24.48
C ASP A 146 18.29 10.74 24.38
N GLY A 147 18.83 10.22 23.28
CA GLY A 147 18.95 8.79 23.05
C GLY A 147 17.63 8.05 22.89
N LYS A 148 16.57 8.75 22.48
CA LYS A 148 15.21 8.19 22.27
C LYS A 148 14.78 8.21 20.83
N PHE A 149 14.00 7.20 20.44
CA PHE A 149 13.29 7.12 19.17
C PHE A 149 11.84 7.61 19.29
N SER A 150 11.23 7.49 20.45
CA SER A 150 9.82 7.76 20.76
C SER A 150 8.86 6.94 19.91
N PRO A 151 8.89 5.59 20.03
CA PRO A 151 8.16 4.67 19.13
C PRO A 151 6.65 4.89 19.13
N GLU A 152 6.06 5.21 20.28
CA GLU A 152 4.61 5.39 20.45
C GLU A 152 4.13 6.82 20.14
N ALA A 153 5.05 7.75 19.91
CA ALA A 153 4.67 9.10 19.53
C ALA A 153 4.00 9.09 18.14
N THR A 154 2.89 9.83 18.02
CA THR A 154 2.21 10.02 16.75
C THR A 154 3.11 10.74 15.76
N CYS A 155 3.18 10.23 14.53
CA CYS A 155 3.98 10.83 13.47
C CYS A 155 3.24 12.03 12.86
N THR A 156 3.91 13.18 12.79
CA THR A 156 3.36 14.34 12.08
C THR A 156 3.50 14.19 10.57
N ARG A 157 2.78 15.03 9.81
CA ARG A 157 2.88 15.03 8.34
C ARG A 157 4.28 15.41 7.87
N ALA A 158 4.91 16.40 8.53
CA ALA A 158 6.29 16.79 8.24
C ALA A 158 7.27 15.62 8.47
N GLN A 159 7.15 14.92 9.59
CA GLN A 159 7.96 13.73 9.88
C GLN A 159 7.71 12.62 8.87
N SER A 160 6.45 12.39 8.50
CA SER A 160 6.05 11.32 7.57
C SER A 160 6.68 11.50 6.20
N VAL A 161 6.57 12.69 5.58
CA VAL A 161 7.18 12.94 4.27
C VAL A 161 8.70 12.98 4.35
N THR A 162 9.28 13.41 5.49
CA THR A 162 10.73 13.39 5.71
C THR A 162 11.25 11.95 5.74
N PHE A 163 10.58 11.04 6.44
CA PHE A 163 10.95 9.63 6.48
C PHE A 163 10.85 8.99 5.09
N LEU A 164 9.77 9.26 4.36
CA LEU A 164 9.58 8.77 2.99
C LEU A 164 10.66 9.29 2.03
N CYS A 165 10.90 10.59 2.02
CA CYS A 165 11.91 11.23 1.16
C CYS A 165 13.31 10.63 1.40
N ARG A 166 13.69 10.47 2.67
CA ARG A 166 14.97 9.87 3.06
C ARG A 166 15.05 8.39 2.70
N ALA A 167 13.95 7.64 2.86
CA ALA A 167 13.91 6.21 2.54
C ALA A 167 14.13 5.92 1.04
N VAL A 168 13.65 6.80 0.15
CA VAL A 168 13.92 6.66 -1.30
C VAL A 168 15.30 7.17 -1.71
N GLY A 169 16.06 7.81 -0.78
CA GLY A 169 17.47 8.14 -0.95
C GLY A 169 17.78 9.16 -2.04
N LYS A 170 16.79 9.95 -2.46
CA LYS A 170 17.00 10.98 -3.50
C LYS A 170 17.07 12.36 -2.86
N PRO A 171 18.25 12.98 -2.83
CA PRO A 171 18.35 14.41 -2.50
C PRO A 171 17.43 15.20 -3.41
N PHE A 172 16.62 16.06 -2.83
CA PHE A 172 15.72 16.91 -3.57
C PHE A 172 15.84 18.33 -3.06
N GLU A 173 16.16 19.24 -3.97
CA GLU A 173 16.07 20.67 -3.75
C GLU A 173 14.91 21.18 -4.60
N GLY A 174 13.95 21.83 -3.98
CA GLY A 174 12.77 22.35 -4.65
C GLY A 174 12.14 23.49 -3.88
N GLU A 175 11.37 24.29 -4.60
CA GLU A 175 10.66 25.41 -4.03
C GLU A 175 9.45 24.92 -3.24
N VAL A 176 9.26 25.48 -2.04
CA VAL A 176 8.11 25.21 -1.18
C VAL A 176 7.01 26.19 -1.53
N VAL A 177 5.83 25.67 -1.85
CA VAL A 177 4.66 26.45 -2.27
C VAL A 177 3.61 26.65 -1.16
N PHE A 178 3.89 26.17 0.05
CA PHE A 178 2.95 26.23 1.20
C PHE A 178 3.36 27.33 2.16
N SER A 179 2.39 28.16 2.57
CA SER A 179 2.62 29.29 3.48
C SER A 179 2.95 28.87 4.91
N ASP A 180 2.56 27.64 5.32
CA ASP A 180 2.80 27.04 6.62
C ASP A 180 4.07 26.15 6.68
N VAL A 181 4.93 26.22 5.64
CA VAL A 181 6.20 25.49 5.57
C VAL A 181 7.35 26.50 5.45
N PRO A 182 8.04 26.82 6.56
CA PRO A 182 9.22 27.68 6.51
C PRO A 182 10.32 27.08 5.62
N ALA A 183 10.93 27.91 4.77
CA ALA A 183 11.93 27.46 3.81
C ALA A 183 13.19 26.86 4.47
N ASP A 184 13.50 27.27 5.69
CA ASP A 184 14.63 26.81 6.50
C ASP A 184 14.26 25.62 7.42
N SER A 185 13.02 25.12 7.38
CA SER A 185 12.62 23.96 8.18
C SER A 185 13.29 22.69 7.68
N TYR A 186 13.57 21.75 8.61
CA TYR A 186 14.21 20.46 8.30
C TYR A 186 13.40 19.60 7.30
N TYR A 187 12.12 19.90 7.14
CA TYR A 187 11.20 19.18 6.27
C TYR A 187 10.88 19.89 4.96
N ALA A 188 11.35 21.11 4.74
CA ALA A 188 11.01 21.90 3.56
C ALA A 188 11.29 21.15 2.24
N ASN A 189 12.50 20.62 2.10
CA ASN A 189 12.87 19.83 0.92
C ASN A 189 12.06 18.55 0.77
N ALA A 190 11.72 17.89 1.88
CA ALA A 190 10.89 16.69 1.86
C ALA A 190 9.43 16.98 1.45
N VAL A 191 8.89 18.13 1.88
CA VAL A 191 7.56 18.59 1.44
C VAL A 191 7.58 18.90 -0.06
N ALA A 192 8.56 19.67 -0.55
CA ALA A 192 8.70 19.98 -1.97
C ALA A 192 8.84 18.70 -2.82
N TRP A 193 9.65 17.72 -2.35
CA TRP A 193 9.76 16.39 -2.96
C TRP A 193 8.42 15.67 -3.01
N ALA A 194 7.66 15.65 -1.91
CA ALA A 194 6.40 14.94 -1.81
C ALA A 194 5.34 15.50 -2.77
N VAL A 195 5.32 16.83 -2.95
CA VAL A 195 4.41 17.48 -3.91
C VAL A 195 4.81 17.17 -5.35
N LYS A 196 6.09 17.33 -5.68
CA LYS A 196 6.61 17.08 -7.04
C LYS A 196 6.36 15.64 -7.47
N ASN A 197 6.47 14.68 -6.55
CA ASN A 197 6.24 13.27 -6.82
C ASN A 197 4.78 12.84 -6.58
N LYS A 198 3.85 13.79 -6.42
CA LYS A 198 2.41 13.55 -6.24
C LYS A 198 2.07 12.66 -5.04
N VAL A 199 2.96 12.59 -4.05
CA VAL A 199 2.73 11.85 -2.80
C VAL A 199 1.60 12.52 -2.01
N THR A 200 1.60 13.87 -1.97
CA THR A 200 0.55 14.67 -1.34
C THR A 200 0.41 16.04 -2.01
N ASN A 201 -0.77 16.65 -1.88
CA ASN A 201 -1.06 18.01 -2.35
C ASN A 201 -1.32 18.98 -1.19
N GLY A 202 -0.99 18.59 0.06
CA GLY A 202 -1.32 19.37 1.25
C GLY A 202 -2.63 18.95 1.89
N VAL A 203 -3.17 19.79 2.79
CA VAL A 203 -4.44 19.58 3.50
C VAL A 203 -5.52 20.55 3.05
N ALA A 204 -5.12 21.71 2.54
CA ALA A 204 -5.97 22.73 1.95
C ALA A 204 -5.17 23.54 0.93
N GLU A 205 -5.82 24.46 0.22
CA GLU A 205 -5.16 25.37 -0.71
C GLU A 205 -4.07 26.19 0.02
N GLY A 206 -2.82 26.08 -0.44
CA GLY A 206 -1.67 26.77 0.14
C GLY A 206 -1.23 26.30 1.53
N LEU A 207 -1.80 25.19 2.06
CA LEU A 207 -1.46 24.65 3.38
C LEU A 207 -1.04 23.18 3.30
N PHE A 208 0.12 22.89 3.89
CA PHE A 208 0.64 21.53 4.02
C PHE A 208 0.16 20.84 5.31
N GLY A 209 0.02 21.57 6.41
CA GLY A 209 -0.31 21.07 7.74
C GLY A 209 0.84 20.27 8.37
N PRO A 210 2.06 20.84 8.53
CA PRO A 210 3.25 20.10 8.95
C PRO A 210 3.10 19.40 10.30
N ASP A 211 2.42 20.02 11.23
CA ASP A 211 2.23 19.52 12.61
C ASP A 211 0.99 18.63 12.78
N ASN A 212 0.16 18.52 11.75
CA ASN A 212 -0.99 17.62 11.79
C ASN A 212 -0.54 16.16 11.93
N SER A 213 -1.22 15.40 12.77
CA SER A 213 -1.02 13.95 12.85
C SER A 213 -1.44 13.27 11.55
N CYS A 214 -0.67 12.27 11.12
CA CYS A 214 -1.07 11.40 10.03
C CYS A 214 -1.84 10.19 10.54
N THR A 215 -2.93 9.86 9.86
CA THR A 215 -3.63 8.59 10.08
C THR A 215 -2.92 7.44 9.36
N ARG A 216 -3.21 6.21 9.76
CA ARG A 216 -2.69 5.01 9.11
C ARG A 216 -3.05 4.96 7.62
N ALA A 217 -4.28 5.36 7.26
CA ALA A 217 -4.72 5.46 5.87
C ALA A 217 -3.89 6.48 5.06
N GLN A 218 -3.58 7.63 5.63
CA GLN A 218 -2.74 8.65 4.98
C GLN A 218 -1.32 8.14 4.76
N ILE A 219 -0.71 7.51 5.76
CA ILE A 219 0.65 6.97 5.67
C ILE A 219 0.75 5.89 4.58
N VAL A 220 -0.19 4.94 4.57
CA VAL A 220 -0.19 3.88 3.56
C VAL A 220 -0.45 4.45 2.15
N THR A 221 -1.28 5.48 2.03
CA THR A 221 -1.50 6.19 0.76
C THR A 221 -0.22 6.89 0.29
N PHE A 222 0.53 7.52 1.18
CA PHE A 222 1.81 8.15 0.84
C PHE A 222 2.83 7.11 0.37
N LEU A 223 2.94 5.99 1.07
CA LEU A 223 3.78 4.86 0.67
C LEU A 223 3.40 4.33 -0.72
N TYR A 224 2.12 4.05 -0.93
CA TYR A 224 1.61 3.55 -2.21
C TYR A 224 1.99 4.47 -3.37
N ARG A 225 1.75 5.77 -3.22
CA ARG A 225 2.10 6.78 -4.22
C ARG A 225 3.61 6.91 -4.43
N THR A 226 4.41 6.67 -3.39
CA THR A 226 5.87 6.73 -3.47
C THR A 226 6.46 5.54 -4.24
N TYR A 227 5.89 4.34 -4.07
CA TYR A 227 6.43 3.10 -4.62
C TYR A 227 5.73 2.61 -5.88
N GLN A 228 4.55 3.12 -6.22
CA GLN A 228 3.75 2.73 -7.38
C GLN A 228 3.50 3.90 -8.37
N GLY A 229 3.89 5.12 -8.02
CA GLY A 229 3.72 6.34 -8.82
C GLY A 229 4.81 6.60 -9.85
#